data_e27b3db2cdefc4c5841ff9bec641431b
#
_entry.id   e27b3db2cdefc4c5841ff9bec641431b
#
_cell.length_a   1.000
_cell.length_b   1.000
_cell.length_c   1.000
_cell.angle_alpha   90.00
_cell.angle_beta   90.00
_cell.angle_gamma   90.00
#
_symmetry.space_group_name_H-M   'P 1'
#
loop_
_entity.id
_entity.type
_entity.pdbx_description
1 polymer ?
#
loop_
_entity_poly.entity_id
_entity_poly.type
_entity_poly.pdbx_seq_one_letter_code
_entity_poly.pdbx_strand_id
1 'polypeptide(L)'
;MLQKIVFIVLFMTSFWVSAQNEQLALQYFDDGEFEKAITIFEENLQKQPSNYFFFQKVIECRQQLKQYDKAEEVILKRKEKYNQPILLVELGYNYQLQKNEIEAKKQYDLALLEVEKQANHAYQVASSFEKKVLLDWAIKTYETAQKVNPNLNFDYQTALLQGQLGNLDLMLEKLLDYGYKNQENTALVQNQLSRYLMDDTEGTFADAIKKSLLLKTQKSQDVYWNQSLSWLFVQQKEYGKAFVQEKAVYKRNPESFYNIVTLARLAIEEKQNEDATTILTFVLENTQDLELQMQAHHFLLSMEIESALQKEYATIDLKLQDLLKKYGISPYSLDLQILSAHFKTFYLNQSKLGIELLQNALKLPLNLREQAEVKMELADIMVYDEKFNQAILYYAQVEDNMKNDVLAHEASLKLAKANFYKKDFDWTLQQVKNLKQSSSLLIANDAVELFLLIQDNSIEDSLRVALQAYAKADLQLYQKKNEEALQSFLTILEKHKGESIEDETLLKIADIYYQKKDYLKALSYYQNILDNHKEGIYIDEALFFSAEIYRKHLLDNEKAKPLYEKMVLEHPDSLYYTESRKQYRTLRGDTTI
;
A
#
# COMPACT_ATOMS: atom_id res chain seq x y z
N MET A 1 -18.54 -26.70 48.88
CA MET A 1 -18.39 -25.70 47.84
C MET A 1 -17.28 -24.70 48.15
N LEU A 2 -17.25 -24.13 49.34
CA LEU A 2 -16.26 -23.13 49.77
C LEU A 2 -14.80 -23.62 49.66
N GLN A 3 -14.50 -24.85 50.07
CA GLN A 3 -13.16 -25.43 49.99
C GLN A 3 -12.67 -25.60 48.53
N LYS A 4 -13.55 -25.91 47.57
CA LYS A 4 -13.18 -25.98 46.14
C LYS A 4 -12.94 -24.61 45.54
N ILE A 5 -13.67 -23.60 45.97
CA ILE A 5 -13.48 -22.19 45.52
C ILE A 5 -12.17 -21.64 46.09
N VAL A 6 -11.85 -21.88 47.33
CA VAL A 6 -10.59 -21.48 47.97
C VAL A 6 -9.39 -22.19 47.27
N PHE A 7 -9.52 -23.46 46.89
CA PHE A 7 -8.48 -24.16 46.14
C PHE A 7 -8.28 -23.63 44.74
N ILE A 8 -9.36 -23.22 44.04
CA ILE A 8 -9.30 -22.60 42.71
C ILE A 8 -8.69 -21.20 42.78
N VAL A 9 -9.03 -20.41 43.81
CA VAL A 9 -8.46 -19.06 44.01
C VAL A 9 -6.96 -19.16 44.37
N LEU A 10 -6.57 -20.08 45.26
CA LEU A 10 -5.16 -20.33 45.57
C LEU A 10 -4.38 -20.86 44.36
N PHE A 11 -4.99 -21.67 43.50
CA PHE A 11 -4.39 -22.17 42.27
C PHE A 11 -4.24 -21.02 41.22
N MET A 12 -5.23 -20.15 41.07
CA MET A 12 -5.13 -18.99 40.21
C MET A 12 -4.07 -17.98 40.70
N THR A 13 -4.00 -17.69 42.00
CA THR A 13 -2.99 -16.76 42.54
C THR A 13 -1.56 -17.30 42.38
N SER A 14 -1.33 -18.62 42.47
CA SER A 14 0.00 -19.21 42.22
C SER A 14 0.42 -19.11 40.75
N PHE A 15 -0.50 -19.17 39.79
CA PHE A 15 -0.22 -18.93 38.36
C PHE A 15 0.13 -17.48 38.07
N TRP A 16 -0.57 -16.52 38.70
CA TRP A 16 -0.29 -15.08 38.54
C TRP A 16 1.08 -14.68 39.10
N VAL A 17 1.47 -15.20 40.23
CA VAL A 17 2.78 -14.94 40.84
C VAL A 17 3.92 -15.53 39.99
N SER A 18 3.70 -16.70 39.37
CA SER A 18 4.69 -17.32 38.50
C SER A 18 4.90 -16.55 37.21
N ALA A 19 3.81 -16.04 36.58
CA ALA A 19 3.88 -15.23 35.36
C ALA A 19 4.53 -13.86 35.62
N GLN A 20 4.27 -13.22 36.77
CA GLN A 20 4.94 -11.98 37.15
C GLN A 20 6.44 -12.14 37.38
N ASN A 21 6.86 -13.25 37.99
CA ASN A 21 8.28 -13.53 38.21
C ASN A 21 9.02 -13.78 36.88
N GLU A 22 8.37 -14.43 35.90
CA GLU A 22 8.96 -14.65 34.58
C GLU A 22 9.14 -13.34 33.82
N GLN A 23 8.13 -12.46 33.81
CA GLN A 23 8.22 -11.14 33.20
C GLN A 23 9.31 -10.27 33.86
N LEU A 24 9.41 -10.30 35.18
CA LEU A 24 10.44 -9.60 35.91
C LEU A 24 11.84 -10.10 35.58
N ALA A 25 12.02 -11.42 35.44
CA ALA A 25 13.29 -12.00 35.04
C ALA A 25 13.71 -11.61 33.62
N LEU A 26 12.75 -11.55 32.69
CA LEU A 26 12.97 -11.07 31.32
C LEU A 26 13.35 -9.60 31.32
N GLN A 27 12.65 -8.76 32.10
CA GLN A 27 12.99 -7.37 32.23
C GLN A 27 14.42 -7.17 32.75
N TYR A 28 14.83 -7.87 33.84
CA TYR A 28 16.20 -7.82 34.32
C TYR A 28 17.22 -8.31 33.29
N PHE A 29 16.85 -9.30 32.48
CA PHE A 29 17.70 -9.80 31.40
C PHE A 29 17.90 -8.76 30.31
N ASP A 30 16.81 -8.09 29.89
CA ASP A 30 16.82 -7.07 28.85
C ASP A 30 17.52 -5.79 29.32
N ASP A 31 17.41 -5.46 30.61
CA ASP A 31 18.12 -4.35 31.26
C ASP A 31 19.62 -4.66 31.52
N GLY A 32 20.10 -5.88 31.21
CA GLY A 32 21.49 -6.31 31.46
C GLY A 32 21.81 -6.70 32.91
N GLU A 33 20.81 -6.78 33.79
CA GLU A 33 20.97 -7.15 35.20
C GLU A 33 21.00 -8.69 35.38
N PHE A 34 21.98 -9.34 34.74
CA PHE A 34 22.04 -10.80 34.61
C PHE A 34 22.13 -11.55 35.96
N GLU A 35 22.72 -10.95 37.00
CA GLU A 35 22.77 -11.53 38.34
C GLU A 35 21.40 -11.64 38.99
N LYS A 36 20.50 -10.69 38.74
CA LYS A 36 19.12 -10.74 39.22
C LYS A 36 18.28 -11.70 38.38
N ALA A 37 18.42 -11.61 37.06
CA ALA A 37 17.69 -12.45 36.13
C ALA A 37 17.96 -13.94 36.36
N ILE A 38 19.24 -14.32 36.52
CA ILE A 38 19.63 -15.72 36.67
C ILE A 38 19.04 -16.36 37.92
N THR A 39 18.95 -15.63 39.03
CA THR A 39 18.38 -16.16 40.27
C THR A 39 16.94 -16.63 40.05
N ILE A 40 16.14 -15.84 39.35
CA ILE A 40 14.75 -16.19 39.07
C ILE A 40 14.64 -17.31 38.02
N PHE A 41 15.48 -17.27 36.98
CA PHE A 41 15.49 -18.32 35.96
C PHE A 41 15.94 -19.67 36.51
N GLU A 42 16.92 -19.70 37.42
CA GLU A 42 17.34 -20.96 38.09
C GLU A 42 16.25 -21.52 38.98
N GLU A 43 15.55 -20.71 39.76
CA GLU A 43 14.38 -21.17 40.53
C GLU A 43 13.28 -21.74 39.61
N ASN A 44 13.00 -21.09 38.51
CA ASN A 44 12.00 -21.55 37.54
C ASN A 44 12.46 -22.86 36.86
N LEU A 45 13.73 -22.97 36.52
CA LEU A 45 14.30 -24.20 35.95
C LEU A 45 14.25 -25.38 36.96
N GLN A 46 14.48 -25.12 38.25
CA GLN A 46 14.31 -26.15 39.30
C GLN A 46 12.87 -26.64 39.42
N LYS A 47 11.90 -25.72 39.30
CA LYS A 47 10.46 -26.04 39.33
C LYS A 47 10.01 -26.77 38.06
N GLN A 48 10.61 -26.46 36.94
CA GLN A 48 10.28 -26.98 35.61
C GLN A 48 11.55 -27.46 34.87
N PRO A 49 12.17 -28.61 35.28
CA PRO A 49 13.47 -29.04 34.73
C PRO A 49 13.46 -29.38 33.24
N SER A 50 12.29 -29.70 32.68
CA SER A 50 12.11 -30.00 31.24
C SER A 50 11.97 -28.74 30.38
N ASN A 51 11.66 -27.60 30.98
CA ASN A 51 11.43 -26.35 30.25
C ASN A 51 12.74 -25.87 29.60
N TYR A 52 12.74 -25.85 28.24
CA TYR A 52 13.93 -25.49 27.47
C TYR A 52 14.20 -23.98 27.54
N PHE A 53 13.16 -23.15 27.61
CA PHE A 53 13.29 -21.71 27.69
C PHE A 53 14.06 -21.27 28.95
N PHE A 54 13.68 -21.74 30.12
CA PHE A 54 14.41 -21.41 31.37
C PHE A 54 15.84 -21.93 31.36
N PHE A 55 16.04 -23.14 30.80
CA PHE A 55 17.38 -23.67 30.60
C PHE A 55 18.24 -22.75 29.70
N GLN A 56 17.70 -22.30 28.58
CA GLN A 56 18.40 -21.43 27.67
C GLN A 56 18.74 -20.08 28.34
N LYS A 57 17.78 -19.48 29.06
CA LYS A 57 17.99 -18.21 29.78
C LYS A 57 19.04 -18.33 30.90
N VAL A 58 19.11 -19.46 31.63
CA VAL A 58 20.18 -19.68 32.61
C VAL A 58 21.54 -19.75 31.94
N ILE A 59 21.68 -20.44 30.81
CA ILE A 59 22.94 -20.50 30.07
C ILE A 59 23.30 -19.10 29.55
N GLU A 60 22.38 -18.38 28.91
CA GLU A 60 22.62 -17.04 28.40
C GLU A 60 23.09 -16.07 29.50
N CYS A 61 22.42 -16.06 30.66
CA CYS A 61 22.88 -15.27 31.82
C CYS A 61 24.30 -15.65 32.27
N ARG A 62 24.58 -16.94 32.38
CA ARG A 62 25.93 -17.42 32.79
C ARG A 62 26.99 -17.00 31.78
N GLN A 63 26.69 -17.07 30.49
CA GLN A 63 27.59 -16.62 29.40
C GLN A 63 27.83 -15.12 29.45
N GLN A 64 26.81 -14.29 29.68
CA GLN A 64 26.93 -12.85 29.83
C GLN A 64 27.79 -12.49 31.07
N LEU A 65 27.62 -13.21 32.16
CA LEU A 65 28.42 -13.09 33.37
C LEU A 65 29.83 -13.69 33.26
N LYS A 66 30.20 -14.25 32.08
CA LYS A 66 31.49 -14.92 31.83
C LYS A 66 31.73 -16.14 32.75
N GLN A 67 30.67 -16.73 33.29
CA GLN A 67 30.72 -17.92 34.14
C GLN A 67 30.60 -19.20 33.27
N TYR A 68 31.52 -19.36 32.34
CA TYR A 68 31.47 -20.38 31.28
C TYR A 68 31.51 -21.79 31.84
N ASP A 69 32.30 -22.05 32.91
CA ASP A 69 32.37 -23.38 33.56
C ASP A 69 31.01 -23.79 34.14
N LYS A 70 30.29 -22.83 34.74
CA LYS A 70 28.96 -23.08 35.27
C LYS A 70 27.91 -23.28 34.17
N ALA A 71 28.05 -22.57 33.06
CA ALA A 71 27.21 -22.77 31.88
C ALA A 71 27.42 -24.18 31.32
N GLU A 72 28.67 -24.62 31.19
CA GLU A 72 29.04 -25.95 30.75
C GLU A 72 28.43 -27.04 31.64
N GLU A 73 28.56 -26.91 32.97
CA GLU A 73 27.96 -27.85 33.94
C GLU A 73 26.44 -28.00 33.72
N VAL A 74 25.71 -26.88 33.55
CA VAL A 74 24.26 -26.90 33.29
C VAL A 74 23.94 -27.59 31.98
N ILE A 75 24.72 -27.35 30.91
CA ILE A 75 24.54 -27.98 29.61
C ILE A 75 24.79 -29.51 29.70
N LEU A 76 25.89 -29.89 30.31
CA LEU A 76 26.26 -31.30 30.44
C LEU A 76 25.24 -32.09 31.29
N LYS A 77 24.81 -31.52 32.41
CA LYS A 77 23.75 -32.14 33.25
C LYS A 77 22.43 -32.34 32.47
N ARG A 78 22.09 -31.39 31.61
CA ARG A 78 20.91 -31.56 30.74
C ARG A 78 21.14 -32.63 29.67
N LYS A 79 22.33 -32.68 29.08
CA LYS A 79 22.71 -33.65 28.06
C LYS A 79 22.65 -35.07 28.56
N GLU A 80 23.05 -35.34 29.80
CA GLU A 80 22.93 -36.63 30.43
C GLU A 80 21.48 -37.11 30.52
N LYS A 81 20.55 -36.20 30.77
CA LYS A 81 19.12 -36.49 30.93
C LYS A 81 18.35 -36.53 29.62
N TYR A 82 18.69 -35.61 28.69
CA TYR A 82 17.98 -35.40 27.43
C TYR A 82 18.99 -35.43 26.29
N ASN A 83 19.14 -36.52 25.60
CA ASN A 83 20.10 -36.65 24.49
C ASN A 83 19.62 -35.86 23.25
N GLN A 84 19.66 -34.51 23.32
CA GLN A 84 19.20 -33.58 22.27
C GLN A 84 20.39 -32.98 21.54
N PRO A 85 20.49 -33.10 20.18
CA PRO A 85 21.62 -32.57 19.40
C PRO A 85 21.84 -31.06 19.55
N ILE A 86 20.80 -30.29 19.81
CA ILE A 86 20.86 -28.86 20.06
C ILE A 86 21.79 -28.51 21.24
N LEU A 87 21.94 -29.38 22.22
CA LEU A 87 22.84 -29.18 23.38
C LEU A 87 24.32 -29.19 22.99
N LEU A 88 24.67 -29.84 21.88
CA LEU A 88 26.01 -29.77 21.31
C LEU A 88 26.30 -28.40 20.72
N VAL A 89 25.29 -27.75 20.12
CA VAL A 89 25.42 -26.36 19.65
C VAL A 89 25.61 -25.41 20.82
N GLU A 90 24.83 -25.56 21.90
CA GLU A 90 24.98 -24.77 23.12
C GLU A 90 26.38 -24.92 23.75
N LEU A 91 26.88 -26.14 23.80
CA LEU A 91 28.22 -26.45 24.35
C LEU A 91 29.32 -25.86 23.45
N GLY A 92 29.20 -26.04 22.14
CA GLY A 92 30.16 -25.48 21.18
C GLY A 92 30.22 -23.94 21.26
N TYR A 93 29.05 -23.30 21.37
CA TYR A 93 28.99 -21.86 21.52
C TYR A 93 29.61 -21.37 22.83
N ASN A 94 29.42 -22.11 23.92
CA ASN A 94 30.04 -21.81 25.20
C ASN A 94 31.57 -21.89 25.12
N TYR A 95 32.15 -22.85 24.37
CA TYR A 95 33.59 -22.90 24.11
C TYR A 95 34.06 -21.78 23.18
N GLN A 96 33.27 -21.41 22.18
CA GLN A 96 33.58 -20.29 21.29
C GLN A 96 33.70 -18.96 22.07
N LEU A 97 32.78 -18.71 23.00
CA LEU A 97 32.86 -17.52 23.89
C LEU A 97 34.12 -17.51 24.76
N GLN A 98 34.66 -18.68 25.09
CA GLN A 98 35.98 -18.83 25.77
C GLN A 98 37.18 -18.73 24.83
N LYS A 99 36.93 -18.47 23.52
CA LYS A 99 37.97 -18.47 22.46
C LYS A 99 38.63 -19.84 22.25
N ASN A 100 37.98 -20.95 22.66
CA ASN A 100 38.42 -22.30 22.43
C ASN A 100 37.80 -22.84 21.14
N GLU A 101 38.31 -22.37 20.00
CA GLU A 101 37.80 -22.70 18.67
C GLU A 101 37.87 -24.19 18.34
N ILE A 102 38.85 -24.91 18.91
CA ILE A 102 39.07 -26.35 18.64
C ILE A 102 37.92 -27.17 19.25
N GLU A 103 37.61 -26.97 20.53
CA GLU A 103 36.52 -27.68 21.20
C GLU A 103 35.15 -27.19 20.68
N ALA A 104 34.99 -25.87 20.35
CA ALA A 104 33.78 -25.36 19.76
C ALA A 104 33.47 -26.08 18.44
N LYS A 105 34.42 -26.15 17.51
CA LYS A 105 34.27 -26.82 16.23
C LYS A 105 33.96 -28.32 16.41
N LYS A 106 34.64 -28.99 17.35
CA LYS A 106 34.39 -30.38 17.63
C LYS A 106 32.93 -30.64 18.06
N GLN A 107 32.35 -29.79 18.91
CA GLN A 107 30.96 -29.90 19.32
C GLN A 107 29.99 -29.61 18.16
N TYR A 108 30.29 -28.66 17.31
CA TYR A 108 29.50 -28.35 16.12
C TYR A 108 29.55 -29.50 15.10
N ASP A 109 30.72 -30.11 14.88
CA ASP A 109 30.85 -31.31 14.02
C ASP A 109 30.07 -32.49 14.60
N LEU A 110 30.06 -32.67 15.92
CA LEU A 110 29.21 -33.68 16.57
C LEU A 110 27.72 -33.41 16.39
N ALA A 111 27.28 -32.16 16.45
CA ALA A 111 25.90 -31.79 16.16
C ALA A 111 25.49 -32.13 14.72
N LEU A 112 26.37 -31.90 13.75
CA LEU A 112 26.16 -32.29 12.35
C LEU A 112 26.09 -33.83 12.21
N LEU A 113 26.95 -34.56 12.90
CA LEU A 113 26.93 -36.01 12.88
C LEU A 113 25.58 -36.60 13.40
N GLU A 114 24.98 -35.97 14.41
CA GLU A 114 23.66 -36.36 14.89
C GLU A 114 22.54 -36.04 13.84
N VAL A 115 22.70 -34.96 13.05
CA VAL A 115 21.82 -34.69 11.92
C VAL A 115 22.02 -35.69 10.79
N GLU A 116 23.26 -36.14 10.51
CA GLU A 116 23.54 -37.21 9.57
C GLU A 116 22.86 -38.54 9.97
N LYS A 117 22.84 -38.85 11.26
CA LYS A 117 22.14 -40.05 11.78
C LYS A 117 20.61 -39.88 11.69
N GLN A 118 20.09 -38.68 11.94
CA GLN A 118 18.66 -38.43 11.99
C GLN A 118 18.37 -37.01 11.45
N ALA A 119 18.10 -36.94 10.14
CA ALA A 119 17.89 -35.68 9.40
C ALA A 119 16.75 -34.79 9.94
N ASN A 120 15.77 -35.39 10.66
CA ASN A 120 14.67 -34.62 11.28
C ASN A 120 15.11 -33.64 12.38
N HIS A 121 16.33 -33.79 12.91
CA HIS A 121 16.89 -32.83 13.86
C HIS A 121 17.39 -31.51 13.22
N ALA A 122 17.48 -31.47 11.89
CA ALA A 122 18.07 -30.36 11.16
C ALA A 122 17.48 -29.00 11.53
N TYR A 123 16.16 -28.91 11.59
CA TYR A 123 15.50 -27.62 11.87
C TYR A 123 15.87 -27.07 13.26
N GLN A 124 15.87 -27.93 14.28
CA GLN A 124 16.23 -27.52 15.64
C GLN A 124 17.70 -27.14 15.77
N VAL A 125 18.60 -27.90 15.16
CA VAL A 125 20.05 -27.67 15.21
C VAL A 125 20.39 -26.39 14.41
N ALA A 126 19.89 -26.25 13.19
CA ALA A 126 20.11 -25.07 12.38
C ALA A 126 19.56 -23.81 13.04
N SER A 127 18.32 -23.84 13.56
CA SER A 127 17.74 -22.70 14.28
C SER A 127 18.56 -22.31 15.52
N SER A 128 19.21 -23.26 16.19
CA SER A 128 20.12 -22.92 17.29
C SER A 128 21.38 -22.19 16.80
N PHE A 129 21.93 -22.61 15.67
CA PHE A 129 23.03 -21.90 15.04
C PHE A 129 22.63 -20.50 14.57
N GLU A 130 21.43 -20.36 13.96
CA GLU A 130 20.90 -19.08 13.51
C GLU A 130 20.78 -18.07 14.66
N LYS A 131 20.21 -18.50 15.81
CA LYS A 131 20.09 -17.66 17.01
C LYS A 131 21.42 -17.15 17.55
N LYS A 132 22.51 -17.85 17.26
CA LYS A 132 23.88 -17.50 17.65
C LYS A 132 24.66 -16.81 16.53
N VAL A 133 23.97 -16.47 15.42
CA VAL A 133 24.57 -15.83 14.23
C VAL A 133 25.69 -16.69 13.61
N LEU A 134 25.60 -18.00 13.78
CA LEU A 134 26.51 -18.99 13.20
C LEU A 134 25.94 -19.51 11.88
N LEU A 135 25.72 -18.58 10.92
CA LEU A 135 24.93 -18.82 9.72
C LEU A 135 25.52 -19.89 8.79
N ASP A 136 26.84 -19.96 8.68
CA ASP A 136 27.51 -21.01 7.89
C ASP A 136 27.24 -22.42 8.45
N TRP A 137 27.22 -22.56 9.78
CA TRP A 137 26.88 -23.83 10.42
C TRP A 137 25.41 -24.19 10.26
N ALA A 138 24.51 -23.19 10.27
CA ALA A 138 23.10 -23.41 10.01
C ALA A 138 22.87 -23.90 8.56
N ILE A 139 23.49 -23.26 7.57
CA ILE A 139 23.45 -23.69 6.16
C ILE A 139 23.96 -25.13 6.03
N LYS A 140 25.14 -25.40 6.57
CA LYS A 140 25.76 -26.73 6.53
C LYS A 140 24.86 -27.80 7.18
N THR A 141 24.13 -27.44 8.23
CA THR A 141 23.17 -28.34 8.89
C THR A 141 22.03 -28.72 7.94
N TYR A 142 21.42 -27.74 7.28
CA TYR A 142 20.35 -27.98 6.32
C TYR A 142 20.84 -28.78 5.09
N GLU A 143 22.00 -28.45 4.57
CA GLU A 143 22.62 -29.17 3.43
C GLU A 143 22.95 -30.63 3.79
N THR A 144 23.45 -30.86 5.01
CA THR A 144 23.72 -32.22 5.53
C THR A 144 22.43 -33.04 5.59
N ALA A 145 21.35 -32.47 6.13
CA ALA A 145 20.06 -33.13 6.22
C ALA A 145 19.46 -33.48 4.84
N GLN A 146 19.51 -32.54 3.90
CA GLN A 146 19.02 -32.76 2.53
C GLN A 146 19.82 -33.84 1.79
N LYS A 147 21.13 -33.91 2.06
CA LYS A 147 22.02 -34.94 1.48
C LYS A 147 21.68 -36.33 1.98
N VAL A 148 21.32 -36.45 3.27
CA VAL A 148 20.93 -37.73 3.88
C VAL A 148 19.50 -38.12 3.53
N ASN A 149 18.59 -37.14 3.50
CA ASN A 149 17.19 -37.35 3.15
C ASN A 149 16.74 -36.34 2.09
N PRO A 150 16.80 -36.67 0.79
CA PRO A 150 16.42 -35.78 -0.31
C PRO A 150 14.95 -35.38 -0.31
N ASN A 151 14.09 -36.00 0.47
CA ASN A 151 12.68 -35.60 0.63
C ASN A 151 12.51 -34.37 1.52
N LEU A 152 13.52 -33.99 2.30
CA LEU A 152 13.53 -32.76 3.08
C LEU A 152 13.94 -31.60 2.18
N ASN A 153 13.15 -30.54 2.18
CA ASN A 153 13.44 -29.35 1.40
C ASN A 153 13.72 -28.17 2.33
N PHE A 154 14.97 -27.72 2.35
CA PHE A 154 15.43 -26.54 3.09
C PHE A 154 15.97 -25.45 2.16
N ASP A 155 15.65 -25.51 0.85
CA ASP A 155 16.13 -24.54 -0.13
C ASP A 155 15.71 -23.11 0.22
N TYR A 156 14.48 -22.92 0.75
CA TYR A 156 13.99 -21.62 1.20
C TYR A 156 14.80 -21.09 2.40
N GLN A 157 15.01 -21.92 3.44
CA GLN A 157 15.75 -21.52 4.63
C GLN A 157 17.22 -21.22 4.30
N THR A 158 17.85 -22.06 3.50
CA THR A 158 19.24 -21.82 3.07
C THR A 158 19.36 -20.57 2.20
N ALA A 159 18.37 -20.28 1.37
CA ALA A 159 18.33 -19.03 0.59
C ALA A 159 18.30 -17.81 1.51
N LEU A 160 17.45 -17.78 2.53
CA LEU A 160 17.37 -16.66 3.48
C LEU A 160 18.69 -16.46 4.22
N LEU A 161 19.34 -17.54 4.64
CA LEU A 161 20.64 -17.47 5.31
C LEU A 161 21.75 -16.95 4.39
N GLN A 162 21.73 -17.31 3.10
CA GLN A 162 22.63 -16.74 2.11
C GLN A 162 22.41 -15.22 1.95
N GLY A 163 21.14 -14.78 2.00
CA GLY A 163 20.82 -13.34 1.99
C GLY A 163 21.38 -12.60 3.21
N GLN A 164 21.28 -13.19 4.40
CA GLN A 164 21.85 -12.63 5.63
C GLN A 164 23.39 -12.56 5.59
N LEU A 165 24.04 -13.47 4.89
CA LEU A 165 25.48 -13.44 4.64
C LEU A 165 25.91 -12.44 3.56
N GLY A 166 24.95 -11.75 2.91
CA GLY A 166 25.21 -10.84 1.80
C GLY A 166 25.41 -11.53 0.44
N ASN A 167 25.22 -12.84 0.34
CA ASN A 167 25.35 -13.63 -0.90
C ASN A 167 24.05 -13.55 -1.72
N LEU A 168 23.69 -12.34 -2.19
CA LEU A 168 22.41 -12.04 -2.83
C LEU A 168 22.17 -12.87 -4.11
N ASP A 169 23.18 -13.08 -4.93
CA ASP A 169 23.05 -13.88 -6.15
C ASP A 169 22.65 -15.34 -5.84
N LEU A 170 23.30 -15.94 -4.85
CA LEU A 170 23.01 -17.32 -4.44
C LEU A 170 21.63 -17.43 -3.74
N MET A 171 21.29 -16.43 -2.92
CA MET A 171 19.94 -16.32 -2.35
C MET A 171 18.90 -16.31 -3.45
N LEU A 172 19.08 -15.44 -4.45
CA LEU A 172 18.14 -15.25 -5.55
C LEU A 172 17.98 -16.53 -6.38
N GLU A 173 19.09 -17.19 -6.73
CA GLU A 173 19.05 -18.45 -7.47
C GLU A 173 18.23 -19.51 -6.72
N LYS A 174 18.52 -19.70 -5.42
CA LYS A 174 17.82 -20.69 -4.57
C LYS A 174 16.34 -20.35 -4.38
N LEU A 175 15.97 -19.07 -4.17
CA LEU A 175 14.58 -18.63 -4.03
C LEU A 175 13.79 -18.87 -5.32
N LEU A 176 14.34 -18.50 -6.48
CA LEU A 176 13.68 -18.69 -7.76
C LEU A 176 13.51 -20.19 -8.08
N ASP A 177 14.52 -21.01 -7.82
CA ASP A 177 14.44 -22.46 -8.03
C ASP A 177 13.46 -23.13 -7.06
N TYR A 178 13.39 -22.66 -5.81
CA TYR A 178 12.41 -23.12 -4.84
C TYR A 178 10.98 -22.80 -5.29
N GLY A 179 10.70 -21.56 -5.72
CA GLY A 179 9.38 -21.15 -6.22
C GLY A 179 8.98 -21.93 -7.48
N TYR A 180 9.92 -22.18 -8.39
CA TYR A 180 9.65 -22.98 -9.58
C TYR A 180 9.27 -24.44 -9.27
N LYS A 181 9.99 -25.07 -8.34
CA LYS A 181 9.70 -26.44 -7.91
C LYS A 181 8.43 -26.58 -7.07
N ASN A 182 8.03 -25.50 -6.38
CA ASN A 182 6.90 -25.47 -5.44
C ASN A 182 6.01 -24.25 -5.79
N GLN A 183 5.30 -24.33 -6.92
CA GLN A 183 4.53 -23.20 -7.44
C GLN A 183 3.44 -22.70 -6.51
N GLU A 184 2.94 -23.54 -5.61
CA GLU A 184 2.03 -23.15 -4.52
C GLU A 184 2.64 -22.15 -3.55
N ASN A 185 3.97 -22.08 -3.47
CA ASN A 185 4.73 -21.16 -2.63
C ASN A 185 5.24 -19.92 -3.38
N THR A 186 4.80 -19.68 -4.63
CA THR A 186 5.22 -18.53 -5.43
C THR A 186 5.02 -17.20 -4.69
N ALA A 187 3.86 -17.02 -4.06
CA ALA A 187 3.57 -15.82 -3.28
C ALA A 187 4.55 -15.61 -2.11
N LEU A 188 4.99 -16.70 -1.45
CA LEU A 188 5.99 -16.62 -0.38
C LEU A 188 7.33 -16.09 -0.91
N VAL A 189 7.77 -16.61 -2.08
CA VAL A 189 9.00 -16.16 -2.73
C VAL A 189 8.89 -14.70 -3.19
N GLN A 190 7.79 -14.33 -3.84
CA GLN A 190 7.53 -12.96 -4.27
C GLN A 190 7.51 -11.98 -3.11
N ASN A 191 6.85 -12.32 -1.99
CA ASN A 191 6.83 -11.48 -0.80
C ASN A 191 8.24 -11.30 -0.19
N GLN A 192 9.05 -12.35 -0.21
CA GLN A 192 10.44 -12.25 0.26
C GLN A 192 11.29 -11.35 -0.65
N LEU A 193 11.17 -11.51 -1.97
CA LEU A 193 11.87 -10.67 -2.94
C LEU A 193 11.39 -9.20 -2.85
N SER A 194 10.08 -8.97 -2.65
CA SER A 194 9.52 -7.62 -2.45
C SER A 194 10.15 -6.89 -1.27
N ARG A 195 10.46 -7.57 -0.16
CA ARG A 195 11.14 -6.94 0.99
C ARG A 195 12.52 -6.40 0.61
N TYR A 196 13.30 -7.19 -0.12
CA TYR A 196 14.61 -6.71 -0.62
C TYR A 196 14.46 -5.60 -1.66
N LEU A 197 13.40 -5.64 -2.51
CA LEU A 197 13.12 -4.58 -3.46
C LEU A 197 12.73 -3.26 -2.79
N MET A 198 12.06 -3.29 -1.64
CA MET A 198 11.73 -2.08 -0.88
C MET A 198 12.98 -1.36 -0.34
N ASP A 199 14.01 -2.13 -0.01
CA ASP A 199 15.29 -1.61 0.50
C ASP A 199 16.29 -1.31 -0.63
N ASP A 200 15.97 -1.71 -1.89
CA ASP A 200 16.84 -1.56 -3.07
C ASP A 200 16.75 -0.15 -3.66
N THR A 201 17.37 0.79 -3.00
CA THR A 201 17.35 2.20 -3.41
C THR A 201 18.16 2.49 -4.69
N GLU A 202 19.09 1.62 -5.04
CA GLU A 202 19.95 1.76 -6.23
C GLU A 202 19.43 0.98 -7.45
N GLY A 203 18.42 0.13 -7.28
CA GLY A 203 17.89 -0.73 -8.33
C GLY A 203 18.80 -1.92 -8.70
N THR A 204 19.89 -2.13 -7.96
CA THR A 204 20.88 -3.18 -8.24
C THR A 204 20.30 -4.57 -8.00
N PHE A 205 19.49 -4.74 -6.96
CA PHE A 205 18.83 -6.00 -6.67
C PHE A 205 17.71 -6.30 -7.68
N ALA A 206 16.93 -5.28 -8.08
CA ALA A 206 15.93 -5.40 -9.12
C ALA A 206 16.55 -5.84 -10.46
N ASP A 207 17.70 -5.27 -10.84
CA ASP A 207 18.44 -5.68 -12.03
C ASP A 207 19.00 -7.10 -11.93
N ALA A 208 19.45 -7.53 -10.76
CA ALA A 208 19.89 -8.90 -10.52
C ALA A 208 18.73 -9.90 -10.68
N ILE A 209 17.54 -9.61 -10.12
CA ILE A 209 16.33 -10.43 -10.30
C ILE A 209 15.99 -10.51 -11.79
N LYS A 210 15.94 -9.37 -12.48
CA LYS A 210 15.61 -9.28 -13.90
C LYS A 210 16.57 -10.11 -14.76
N LYS A 211 17.88 -9.97 -14.52
CA LYS A 211 18.92 -10.75 -15.21
C LYS A 211 18.72 -12.25 -14.98
N SER A 212 18.49 -12.67 -13.74
CA SER A 212 18.28 -14.07 -13.39
C SER A 212 17.03 -14.63 -14.04
N LEU A 213 15.91 -13.91 -14.02
CA LEU A 213 14.66 -14.31 -14.65
C LEU A 213 14.78 -14.38 -16.17
N LEU A 214 15.47 -13.43 -16.81
CA LEU A 214 15.73 -13.47 -18.25
C LEU A 214 16.56 -14.69 -18.65
N LEU A 215 17.58 -15.04 -17.87
CA LEU A 215 18.34 -16.26 -18.10
C LEU A 215 17.51 -17.54 -17.96
N LYS A 216 16.57 -17.57 -16.98
CA LYS A 216 15.64 -18.69 -16.79
C LYS A 216 14.64 -18.79 -17.96
N THR A 217 14.08 -17.68 -18.43
CA THR A 217 13.18 -17.66 -19.61
C THR A 217 13.88 -18.08 -20.89
N GLN A 218 15.16 -17.77 -21.06
CA GLN A 218 15.94 -18.24 -22.21
C GLN A 218 16.23 -19.75 -22.18
N LYS A 219 16.45 -20.31 -20.97
CA LYS A 219 16.75 -21.74 -20.80
C LYS A 219 15.49 -22.62 -20.83
N SER A 220 14.36 -22.08 -20.43
CA SER A 220 13.08 -22.80 -20.35
C SER A 220 11.96 -21.94 -20.89
N GLN A 221 11.11 -22.55 -21.73
CA GLN A 221 9.88 -21.90 -22.22
C GLN A 221 8.70 -22.03 -21.26
N ASP A 222 8.93 -22.38 -20.00
CA ASP A 222 7.89 -22.49 -18.99
C ASP A 222 7.26 -21.13 -18.71
N VAL A 223 5.93 -21.09 -18.66
CA VAL A 223 5.15 -19.86 -18.41
C VAL A 223 5.44 -19.24 -17.05
N TYR A 224 5.86 -20.05 -16.07
CA TYR A 224 6.22 -19.60 -14.73
C TYR A 224 7.26 -18.45 -14.76
N TRP A 225 8.26 -18.55 -15.63
CA TRP A 225 9.30 -17.53 -15.72
C TRP A 225 8.81 -16.24 -16.36
N ASN A 226 7.89 -16.32 -17.32
CA ASN A 226 7.24 -15.12 -17.86
C ASN A 226 6.34 -14.47 -16.82
N GLN A 227 5.57 -15.24 -16.04
CA GLN A 227 4.74 -14.71 -14.95
C GLN A 227 5.61 -14.07 -13.86
N SER A 228 6.76 -14.65 -13.53
CA SER A 228 7.71 -14.08 -12.58
C SER A 228 8.32 -12.76 -13.08
N LEU A 229 8.62 -12.65 -14.37
CA LEU A 229 9.08 -11.40 -15.00
C LEU A 229 7.95 -10.35 -15.03
N SER A 230 6.73 -10.76 -15.35
CA SER A 230 5.56 -9.88 -15.30
C SER A 230 5.39 -9.28 -13.91
N TRP A 231 5.45 -10.14 -12.88
CA TRP A 231 5.41 -9.69 -11.48
C TRP A 231 6.49 -8.65 -11.16
N LEU A 232 7.75 -8.90 -11.57
CA LEU A 232 8.84 -7.94 -11.33
C LEU A 232 8.57 -6.59 -11.99
N PHE A 233 8.14 -6.60 -13.28
CA PHE A 233 7.82 -5.36 -13.98
C PHE A 233 6.64 -4.61 -13.35
N VAL A 234 5.65 -5.32 -12.79
CA VAL A 234 4.57 -4.70 -12.00
C VAL A 234 5.12 -4.02 -10.75
N GLN A 235 6.06 -4.66 -10.01
CA GLN A 235 6.71 -4.02 -8.85
C GLN A 235 7.47 -2.73 -9.25
N GLN A 236 8.01 -2.69 -10.45
CA GLN A 236 8.72 -1.53 -11.02
C GLN A 236 7.77 -0.51 -11.70
N LYS A 237 6.46 -0.76 -11.71
CA LYS A 237 5.45 0.03 -12.45
C LYS A 237 5.73 0.13 -13.95
N GLU A 238 6.38 -0.88 -14.53
CA GLU A 238 6.69 -1.00 -15.97
C GLU A 238 5.63 -1.85 -16.68
N TYR A 239 4.37 -1.37 -16.70
CA TYR A 239 3.22 -2.18 -17.13
C TYR A 239 3.27 -2.63 -18.59
N GLY A 240 3.81 -1.82 -19.49
CA GLY A 240 4.04 -2.23 -20.87
C GLY A 240 4.99 -3.44 -21.01
N LYS A 241 6.06 -3.50 -20.19
CA LYS A 241 6.96 -4.65 -20.16
C LYS A 241 6.32 -5.88 -19.51
N ALA A 242 5.53 -5.67 -18.44
CA ALA A 242 4.75 -6.73 -17.84
C ALA A 242 3.76 -7.32 -18.84
N PHE A 243 3.09 -6.49 -19.62
CA PHE A 243 2.17 -6.92 -20.66
C PHE A 243 2.84 -7.78 -21.75
N VAL A 244 4.07 -7.46 -22.15
CA VAL A 244 4.82 -8.32 -23.11
C VAL A 244 4.94 -9.75 -22.58
N GLN A 245 5.14 -9.91 -21.27
CA GLN A 245 5.26 -11.23 -20.63
C GLN A 245 3.89 -11.93 -20.55
N GLU A 246 2.85 -11.25 -20.09
CA GLU A 246 1.50 -11.81 -20.01
C GLU A 246 0.94 -12.16 -21.39
N LYS A 247 1.25 -11.37 -22.42
CA LYS A 247 0.91 -11.68 -23.82
C LYS A 247 1.60 -12.96 -24.30
N ALA A 248 2.84 -13.20 -23.87
CA ALA A 248 3.56 -14.44 -24.20
C ALA A 248 2.94 -15.65 -23.47
N VAL A 249 2.51 -15.47 -22.20
CA VAL A 249 1.78 -16.50 -21.45
C VAL A 249 0.46 -16.83 -22.15
N TYR A 250 -0.35 -15.80 -22.44
CA TYR A 250 -1.66 -15.96 -23.09
C TYR A 250 -1.55 -16.68 -24.45
N LYS A 251 -0.54 -16.34 -25.28
CA LYS A 251 -0.34 -17.01 -26.57
C LYS A 251 -0.02 -18.50 -26.47
N ARG A 252 0.59 -18.93 -25.36
CA ARG A 252 0.90 -20.36 -25.12
C ARG A 252 -0.28 -21.11 -24.48
N ASN A 253 -1.00 -20.42 -23.62
CA ASN A 253 -2.14 -20.95 -22.89
C ASN A 253 -3.25 -19.90 -22.80
N PRO A 254 -4.15 -19.82 -23.80
CA PRO A 254 -5.19 -18.78 -23.88
C PRO A 254 -6.38 -19.11 -22.96
N GLU A 255 -6.15 -19.16 -21.64
CA GLU A 255 -7.21 -19.52 -20.68
C GLU A 255 -7.96 -18.29 -20.17
N SER A 256 -7.27 -17.19 -19.88
CA SER A 256 -7.87 -16.04 -19.19
C SER A 256 -7.19 -14.72 -19.54
N PHE A 257 -7.99 -13.66 -19.65
CA PHE A 257 -7.52 -12.28 -19.74
C PHE A 257 -7.32 -11.62 -18.38
N TYR A 258 -7.56 -12.30 -17.25
CA TYR A 258 -7.59 -11.71 -15.91
C TYR A 258 -6.32 -10.89 -15.61
N ASN A 259 -5.15 -11.46 -15.77
CA ASN A 259 -3.88 -10.76 -15.52
C ASN A 259 -3.70 -9.57 -16.46
N ILE A 260 -4.05 -9.73 -17.73
CA ILE A 260 -3.90 -8.69 -18.76
C ILE A 260 -4.82 -7.50 -18.44
N VAL A 261 -6.09 -7.74 -18.09
CA VAL A 261 -7.03 -6.68 -17.69
C VAL A 261 -6.57 -6.01 -16.38
N THR A 262 -6.05 -6.79 -15.43
CA THR A 262 -5.49 -6.26 -14.20
C THR A 262 -4.32 -5.30 -14.48
N LEU A 263 -3.42 -5.64 -15.39
CA LEU A 263 -2.34 -4.75 -15.83
C LEU A 263 -2.87 -3.44 -16.43
N ALA A 264 -3.92 -3.52 -17.26
CA ALA A 264 -4.53 -2.32 -17.83
C ALA A 264 -5.07 -1.38 -16.73
N ARG A 265 -5.75 -1.93 -15.72
CA ARG A 265 -6.26 -1.15 -14.58
C ARG A 265 -5.13 -0.48 -13.81
N LEU A 266 -4.06 -1.22 -13.48
CA LEU A 266 -2.90 -0.67 -12.80
C LEU A 266 -2.23 0.44 -13.62
N ALA A 267 -2.13 0.27 -14.94
CA ALA A 267 -1.57 1.28 -15.83
C ALA A 267 -2.45 2.56 -15.85
N ILE A 268 -3.77 2.42 -15.81
CA ILE A 268 -4.71 3.55 -15.72
C ILE A 268 -4.53 4.29 -14.38
N GLU A 269 -4.50 3.57 -13.28
CA GLU A 269 -4.30 4.13 -11.93
C GLU A 269 -3.00 4.95 -11.82
N GLU A 270 -1.94 4.48 -12.47
CA GLU A 270 -0.63 5.17 -12.55
C GLU A 270 -0.54 6.18 -13.73
N LYS A 271 -1.63 6.47 -14.42
CA LYS A 271 -1.73 7.40 -15.55
C LYS A 271 -0.82 7.07 -16.74
N GLN A 272 -0.49 5.79 -16.91
CA GLN A 272 0.26 5.26 -18.07
C GLN A 272 -0.72 4.89 -19.20
N ASN A 273 -1.40 5.90 -19.75
CA ASN A 273 -2.51 5.72 -20.67
C ASN A 273 -2.11 5.04 -22.00
N GLU A 274 -0.87 5.20 -22.46
CA GLU A 274 -0.37 4.55 -23.67
C GLU A 274 -0.27 3.03 -23.47
N ASP A 275 0.29 2.59 -22.36
CA ASP A 275 0.38 1.17 -22.01
C ASP A 275 -1.03 0.58 -21.82
N ALA A 276 -1.89 1.27 -21.07
CA ALA A 276 -3.27 0.85 -20.85
C ALA A 276 -4.04 0.68 -22.18
N THR A 277 -3.91 1.66 -23.09
CA THR A 277 -4.52 1.61 -24.42
C THR A 277 -4.03 0.40 -25.23
N THR A 278 -2.72 0.16 -25.21
CA THR A 278 -2.11 -0.98 -25.91
C THR A 278 -2.64 -2.31 -25.37
N ILE A 279 -2.74 -2.44 -24.04
CA ILE A 279 -3.23 -3.64 -23.36
C ILE A 279 -4.70 -3.89 -23.69
N LEU A 280 -5.56 -2.87 -23.54
CA LEU A 280 -6.99 -2.98 -23.77
C LEU A 280 -7.34 -3.23 -25.23
N THR A 281 -6.59 -2.63 -26.16
CA THR A 281 -6.72 -2.91 -27.59
C THR A 281 -6.45 -4.39 -27.88
N PHE A 282 -5.39 -4.95 -27.29
CA PHE A 282 -5.10 -6.37 -27.43
C PHE A 282 -6.25 -7.25 -26.89
N VAL A 283 -6.87 -6.86 -25.76
CA VAL A 283 -8.03 -7.59 -25.23
C VAL A 283 -9.16 -7.57 -26.24
N LEU A 284 -9.50 -6.40 -26.80
CA LEU A 284 -10.58 -6.26 -27.80
C LEU A 284 -10.35 -7.09 -29.08
N GLU A 285 -9.10 -7.20 -29.53
CA GLU A 285 -8.73 -7.94 -30.73
C GLU A 285 -8.77 -9.46 -30.53
N ASN A 286 -8.64 -9.95 -29.31
CA ASN A 286 -8.42 -11.37 -29.03
C ASN A 286 -9.54 -12.01 -28.19
N THR A 287 -10.51 -11.24 -27.64
CA THR A 287 -11.64 -11.80 -26.89
C THR A 287 -12.90 -11.86 -27.72
N GLN A 288 -13.69 -12.93 -27.50
CA GLN A 288 -15.08 -13.06 -27.97
C GLN A 288 -16.08 -12.83 -26.83
N ASP A 289 -15.60 -12.66 -25.60
CA ASP A 289 -16.41 -12.37 -24.44
C ASP A 289 -16.93 -10.93 -24.51
N LEU A 290 -18.26 -10.78 -24.59
CA LEU A 290 -18.92 -9.48 -24.73
C LEU A 290 -18.75 -8.62 -23.48
N GLU A 291 -18.68 -9.22 -22.30
CA GLU A 291 -18.50 -8.50 -21.04
C GLU A 291 -17.09 -7.87 -20.98
N LEU A 292 -16.06 -8.65 -21.32
CA LEU A 292 -14.70 -8.13 -21.44
C LEU A 292 -14.56 -7.06 -22.52
N GLN A 293 -15.27 -7.21 -23.66
CA GLN A 293 -15.30 -6.16 -24.68
C GLN A 293 -15.92 -4.87 -24.14
N MET A 294 -17.05 -4.94 -23.45
CA MET A 294 -17.68 -3.76 -22.85
C MET A 294 -16.79 -3.09 -21.80
N GLN A 295 -16.17 -3.89 -20.93
CA GLN A 295 -15.22 -3.39 -19.93
C GLN A 295 -14.03 -2.68 -20.58
N ALA A 296 -13.43 -3.27 -21.61
CA ALA A 296 -12.31 -2.65 -22.32
C ALA A 296 -12.73 -1.35 -23.02
N HIS A 297 -13.90 -1.32 -23.66
CA HIS A 297 -14.44 -0.09 -24.25
C HIS A 297 -14.72 0.99 -23.20
N HIS A 298 -15.27 0.61 -22.05
CA HIS A 298 -15.50 1.53 -20.93
C HIS A 298 -14.20 2.20 -20.50
N PHE A 299 -13.14 1.44 -20.22
CA PHE A 299 -11.85 2.01 -19.82
C PHE A 299 -11.22 2.89 -20.91
N LEU A 300 -11.23 2.44 -22.16
CA LEU A 300 -10.68 3.23 -23.26
C LEU A 300 -11.41 4.56 -23.45
N LEU A 301 -12.75 4.55 -23.38
CA LEU A 301 -13.54 5.76 -23.50
C LEU A 301 -13.40 6.68 -22.28
N SER A 302 -13.29 6.12 -21.08
CA SER A 302 -13.03 6.94 -19.87
C SER A 302 -11.72 7.72 -19.99
N MET A 303 -10.63 7.07 -20.43
CA MET A 303 -9.35 7.76 -20.69
C MET A 303 -9.45 8.77 -21.83
N GLU A 304 -10.18 8.44 -22.91
CA GLU A 304 -10.40 9.36 -24.03
C GLU A 304 -11.18 10.60 -23.58
N ILE A 305 -12.20 10.43 -22.76
CA ILE A 305 -13.02 11.53 -22.21
C ILE A 305 -12.19 12.47 -21.32
N GLU A 306 -11.32 11.93 -20.46
CA GLU A 306 -10.47 12.73 -19.57
C GLU A 306 -9.52 13.68 -20.33
N SER A 307 -9.04 13.25 -21.50
CA SER A 307 -8.08 14.01 -22.32
C SER A 307 -8.72 14.78 -23.48
N ALA A 308 -10.03 14.58 -23.72
CA ALA A 308 -10.72 15.09 -24.90
C ALA A 308 -10.86 16.60 -24.94
N LEU A 309 -10.64 17.15 -26.13
CA LEU A 309 -10.98 18.54 -26.43
C LEU A 309 -12.45 18.66 -26.86
N GLN A 310 -13.04 19.83 -26.65
CA GLN A 310 -14.46 20.06 -26.97
C GLN A 310 -14.86 19.69 -28.42
N LYS A 311 -13.95 19.86 -29.37
CA LYS A 311 -14.17 19.48 -30.79
C LYS A 311 -14.35 17.95 -30.97
N GLU A 312 -13.94 17.13 -30.02
CA GLU A 312 -13.96 15.67 -30.07
C GLU A 312 -15.23 15.10 -29.42
N TYR A 313 -15.96 15.91 -28.66
CA TYR A 313 -17.12 15.47 -27.88
C TYR A 313 -18.21 14.82 -28.72
N ALA A 314 -18.51 15.37 -29.92
CA ALA A 314 -19.49 14.77 -30.81
C ALA A 314 -19.10 13.37 -31.28
N THR A 315 -17.82 13.14 -31.54
CA THR A 315 -17.28 11.82 -31.94
C THR A 315 -17.37 10.82 -30.80
N ILE A 316 -17.05 11.25 -29.57
CA ILE A 316 -17.14 10.40 -28.38
C ILE A 316 -18.59 10.01 -28.08
N ASP A 317 -19.52 10.95 -28.18
CA ASP A 317 -20.95 10.65 -28.00
C ASP A 317 -21.47 9.64 -29.01
N LEU A 318 -21.07 9.76 -30.28
CA LEU A 318 -21.39 8.76 -31.30
C LEU A 318 -20.82 7.38 -30.97
N LYS A 319 -19.56 7.29 -30.52
CA LYS A 319 -18.95 6.03 -30.09
C LYS A 319 -19.75 5.38 -28.96
N LEU A 320 -20.14 6.16 -27.94
CA LEU A 320 -20.94 5.66 -26.81
C LEU A 320 -22.31 5.16 -27.29
N GLN A 321 -22.98 5.90 -28.16
CA GLN A 321 -24.28 5.50 -28.73
C GLN A 321 -24.16 4.21 -29.57
N ASP A 322 -23.12 4.10 -30.39
CA ASP A 322 -22.89 2.91 -31.23
C ASP A 322 -22.60 1.69 -30.38
N LEU A 323 -21.84 1.83 -29.30
CA LEU A 323 -21.59 0.73 -28.36
C LEU A 323 -22.85 0.31 -27.63
N LEU A 324 -23.67 1.23 -27.13
CA LEU A 324 -24.95 0.92 -26.49
C LEU A 324 -25.93 0.30 -27.47
N LYS A 325 -25.88 0.70 -28.74
CA LYS A 325 -26.69 0.05 -29.81
C LYS A 325 -26.17 -1.37 -30.12
N LYS A 326 -24.84 -1.55 -30.15
CA LYS A 326 -24.20 -2.86 -30.44
C LYS A 326 -24.48 -3.88 -29.34
N TYR A 327 -24.28 -3.50 -28.07
CA TYR A 327 -24.36 -4.41 -26.94
C TYR A 327 -25.77 -4.46 -26.29
N GLY A 328 -26.61 -3.50 -26.62
CA GLY A 328 -27.96 -3.36 -26.03
C GLY A 328 -27.93 -2.72 -24.64
N ILE A 329 -29.14 -2.44 -24.14
CA ILE A 329 -29.36 -1.89 -22.79
C ILE A 329 -29.67 -3.07 -21.86
N SER A 330 -28.74 -3.43 -21.01
CA SER A 330 -28.84 -4.57 -20.10
C SER A 330 -27.94 -4.32 -18.85
N PRO A 331 -28.03 -5.14 -17.79
CA PRO A 331 -27.11 -5.07 -16.66
C PRO A 331 -25.64 -5.18 -17.08
N TYR A 332 -25.34 -5.97 -18.10
CA TYR A 332 -23.94 -6.13 -18.57
C TYR A 332 -23.34 -4.87 -19.23
N SER A 333 -24.18 -4.00 -19.79
CA SER A 333 -23.73 -2.73 -20.38
C SER A 333 -23.85 -1.53 -19.42
N LEU A 334 -24.03 -1.80 -18.12
CA LEU A 334 -24.32 -0.75 -17.13
C LEU A 334 -23.24 0.33 -17.06
N ASP A 335 -21.98 -0.06 -17.03
CA ASP A 335 -20.84 0.88 -16.96
C ASP A 335 -20.83 1.83 -18.17
N LEU A 336 -21.13 1.32 -19.37
CA LEU A 336 -21.25 2.17 -20.56
C LEU A 336 -22.48 3.09 -20.50
N GLN A 337 -23.59 2.65 -19.88
CA GLN A 337 -24.76 3.50 -19.68
C GLN A 337 -24.48 4.63 -18.70
N ILE A 338 -23.79 4.34 -17.60
CA ILE A 338 -23.36 5.32 -16.60
C ILE A 338 -22.40 6.32 -17.25
N LEU A 339 -21.36 5.82 -17.95
CA LEU A 339 -20.39 6.67 -18.66
C LEU A 339 -21.06 7.58 -19.70
N SER A 340 -22.05 7.05 -20.45
CA SER A 340 -22.81 7.84 -21.42
C SER A 340 -23.65 8.93 -20.74
N ALA A 341 -24.29 8.63 -19.60
CA ALA A 341 -25.06 9.62 -18.84
C ALA A 341 -24.16 10.72 -18.26
N HIS A 342 -23.01 10.32 -17.71
CA HIS A 342 -21.97 11.25 -17.25
C HIS A 342 -21.51 12.17 -18.38
N PHE A 343 -21.11 11.60 -19.51
CA PHE A 343 -20.61 12.36 -20.64
C PHE A 343 -21.67 13.35 -21.19
N LYS A 344 -22.91 12.90 -21.35
CA LYS A 344 -24.03 13.76 -21.78
C LYS A 344 -24.24 14.94 -20.83
N THR A 345 -24.12 14.73 -19.52
CA THR A 345 -24.34 15.76 -18.52
C THR A 345 -23.16 16.73 -18.45
N PHE A 346 -21.98 16.24 -18.14
CA PHE A 346 -20.85 17.08 -17.76
C PHE A 346 -20.05 17.64 -18.95
N TYR A 347 -20.20 17.06 -20.15
CA TYR A 347 -19.47 17.50 -21.33
C TYR A 347 -20.38 18.08 -22.43
N LEU A 348 -21.61 17.56 -22.55
CA LEU A 348 -22.56 18.05 -23.55
C LEU A 348 -23.67 18.94 -22.99
N ASN A 349 -23.71 19.15 -21.65
CA ASN A 349 -24.75 19.95 -20.97
C ASN A 349 -26.18 19.43 -21.25
N GLN A 350 -26.34 18.10 -21.33
CA GLN A 350 -27.59 17.41 -21.64
C GLN A 350 -28.06 16.56 -20.45
N SER A 351 -28.12 17.13 -19.26
CA SER A 351 -28.46 16.45 -18.01
C SER A 351 -29.79 15.68 -18.06
N LYS A 352 -30.80 16.21 -18.77
CA LYS A 352 -32.10 15.54 -18.92
C LYS A 352 -31.97 14.17 -19.59
N LEU A 353 -31.12 14.06 -20.62
CA LEU A 353 -30.87 12.77 -21.30
C LEU A 353 -30.08 11.81 -20.42
N GLY A 354 -29.12 12.32 -19.65
CA GLY A 354 -28.39 11.53 -18.67
C GLY A 354 -29.32 10.95 -17.59
N ILE A 355 -30.19 11.79 -17.04
CA ILE A 355 -31.20 11.34 -16.05
C ILE A 355 -32.13 10.27 -16.64
N GLU A 356 -32.66 10.48 -17.85
CA GLU A 356 -33.54 9.53 -18.51
C GLU A 356 -32.87 8.16 -18.71
N LEU A 357 -31.62 8.17 -19.18
CA LEU A 357 -30.83 6.95 -19.39
C LEU A 357 -30.66 6.16 -18.07
N LEU A 358 -30.29 6.83 -16.99
CA LEU A 358 -30.09 6.18 -15.68
C LEU A 358 -31.39 5.75 -15.01
N GLN A 359 -32.47 6.52 -15.18
CA GLN A 359 -33.80 6.09 -14.70
C GLN A 359 -34.29 4.84 -15.43
N ASN A 360 -33.94 4.69 -16.71
CA ASN A 360 -34.24 3.47 -17.46
C ASN A 360 -33.34 2.31 -17.00
N ALA A 361 -32.05 2.57 -16.70
CA ALA A 361 -31.15 1.58 -16.13
C ALA A 361 -31.66 1.03 -14.79
N LEU A 362 -32.24 1.85 -13.93
CA LEU A 362 -32.83 1.38 -12.65
C LEU A 362 -34.05 0.45 -12.80
N LYS A 363 -34.64 0.34 -14.01
CA LYS A 363 -35.72 -0.61 -14.27
C LYS A 363 -35.21 -2.01 -14.65
N LEU A 364 -33.90 -2.14 -14.90
CA LEU A 364 -33.25 -3.42 -15.17
C LEU A 364 -33.13 -4.26 -13.89
N PRO A 365 -32.99 -5.60 -14.02
CA PRO A 365 -32.79 -6.48 -12.87
C PRO A 365 -31.38 -6.37 -12.31
N LEU A 366 -31.08 -5.23 -11.71
CA LEU A 366 -29.78 -4.90 -11.13
C LEU A 366 -29.65 -5.46 -9.70
N ASN A 367 -28.45 -5.90 -9.33
CA ASN A 367 -28.12 -6.19 -7.94
C ASN A 367 -28.00 -4.89 -7.09
N LEU A 368 -27.82 -5.02 -5.77
CA LEU A 368 -27.75 -3.85 -4.86
C LEU A 368 -26.60 -2.92 -5.18
N ARG A 369 -25.43 -3.45 -5.55
CA ARG A 369 -24.25 -2.65 -5.89
C ARG A 369 -24.47 -1.89 -7.20
N GLU A 370 -24.92 -2.56 -8.23
CA GLU A 370 -25.25 -1.94 -9.52
C GLU A 370 -26.30 -0.82 -9.37
N GLN A 371 -27.35 -1.06 -8.55
CA GLN A 371 -28.33 -0.01 -8.24
C GLN A 371 -27.70 1.18 -7.51
N ALA A 372 -26.76 0.93 -6.61
CA ALA A 372 -26.04 1.97 -5.88
C ALA A 372 -25.18 2.81 -6.83
N GLU A 373 -24.45 2.18 -7.76
CA GLU A 373 -23.63 2.87 -8.76
C GLU A 373 -24.47 3.79 -9.67
N VAL A 374 -25.62 3.31 -10.16
CA VAL A 374 -26.56 4.14 -10.93
C VAL A 374 -27.11 5.30 -10.10
N LYS A 375 -27.43 5.08 -8.81
CA LYS A 375 -27.95 6.13 -7.93
C LYS A 375 -26.87 7.17 -7.61
N MET A 376 -25.61 6.75 -7.49
CA MET A 376 -24.47 7.67 -7.30
C MET A 376 -24.39 8.65 -8.47
N GLU A 377 -24.36 8.14 -9.71
CA GLU A 377 -24.31 9.00 -10.89
C GLU A 377 -25.57 9.86 -11.05
N LEU A 378 -26.77 9.31 -10.76
CA LEU A 378 -27.99 10.14 -10.73
C LEU A 378 -27.88 11.28 -9.73
N ALA A 379 -27.35 11.03 -8.54
CA ALA A 379 -27.15 12.05 -7.53
C ALA A 379 -26.14 13.10 -8.00
N ASP A 380 -25.04 12.68 -8.64
CA ASP A 380 -24.04 13.57 -9.24
C ASP A 380 -24.68 14.49 -10.29
N ILE A 381 -25.54 13.95 -11.17
CA ILE A 381 -26.28 14.72 -12.16
C ILE A 381 -27.31 15.67 -11.49
N MET A 382 -27.92 15.27 -10.38
CA MET A 382 -28.83 16.14 -9.63
C MET A 382 -28.08 17.28 -8.96
N VAL A 383 -26.84 17.09 -8.49
CA VAL A 383 -25.95 18.18 -8.00
C VAL A 383 -25.62 19.12 -9.14
N TYR A 384 -25.28 18.59 -10.32
CA TYR A 384 -25.02 19.39 -11.53
C TYR A 384 -26.21 20.31 -11.87
N ASP A 385 -27.43 19.80 -11.75
CA ASP A 385 -28.68 20.54 -11.99
C ASP A 385 -29.14 21.40 -10.79
N GLU A 386 -28.34 21.50 -9.72
CA GLU A 386 -28.66 22.20 -8.47
C GLU A 386 -29.91 21.67 -7.76
N LYS A 387 -30.31 20.43 -8.04
CA LYS A 387 -31.42 19.72 -7.39
C LYS A 387 -30.93 19.00 -6.12
N PHE A 388 -30.31 19.75 -5.21
CA PHE A 388 -29.58 19.21 -4.04
C PHE A 388 -30.41 18.27 -3.17
N ASN A 389 -31.70 18.59 -2.93
CA ASN A 389 -32.54 17.71 -2.09
C ASN A 389 -32.76 16.31 -2.72
N GLN A 390 -32.81 16.23 -4.07
CA GLN A 390 -32.92 14.94 -4.76
C GLN A 390 -31.58 14.19 -4.75
N ALA A 391 -30.48 14.90 -4.94
CA ALA A 391 -29.14 14.33 -4.83
C ALA A 391 -28.90 13.70 -3.45
N ILE A 392 -29.18 14.46 -2.38
CA ILE A 392 -29.06 14.03 -1.00
C ILE A 392 -29.88 12.75 -0.73
N LEU A 393 -31.11 12.66 -1.28
CA LEU A 393 -31.92 11.47 -1.13
C LEU A 393 -31.29 10.24 -1.79
N TYR A 394 -30.73 10.36 -2.98
CA TYR A 394 -30.05 9.23 -3.66
C TYR A 394 -28.76 8.83 -2.94
N TYR A 395 -27.92 9.79 -2.54
CA TYR A 395 -26.72 9.48 -1.76
C TYR A 395 -27.04 8.79 -0.42
N ALA A 396 -28.06 9.26 0.30
CA ALA A 396 -28.49 8.64 1.55
C ALA A 396 -28.99 7.20 1.35
N GLN A 397 -29.67 6.92 0.22
CA GLN A 397 -30.08 5.55 -0.12
C GLN A 397 -28.87 4.65 -0.39
N VAL A 398 -27.83 5.16 -1.05
CA VAL A 398 -26.60 4.40 -1.28
C VAL A 398 -25.87 4.15 0.03
N GLU A 399 -25.70 5.16 0.88
CA GLU A 399 -25.08 5.04 2.20
C GLU A 399 -25.79 3.96 3.06
N ASP A 400 -27.12 3.94 3.07
CA ASP A 400 -27.88 2.97 3.85
C ASP A 400 -27.82 1.55 3.28
N ASN A 401 -27.85 1.42 1.96
CA ASN A 401 -27.84 0.11 1.28
C ASN A 401 -26.47 -0.55 1.25
N MET A 402 -25.38 0.24 1.26
CA MET A 402 -24.00 -0.22 1.09
C MET A 402 -23.19 -0.10 2.39
N LYS A 403 -23.82 -0.25 3.56
CA LYS A 403 -23.16 -0.16 4.88
C LYS A 403 -21.88 -0.97 4.92
N ASN A 404 -20.79 -0.34 5.42
CA ASN A 404 -19.43 -0.89 5.50
C ASN A 404 -18.70 -1.10 4.16
N ASP A 405 -19.24 -0.63 3.05
CA ASP A 405 -18.55 -0.58 1.76
C ASP A 405 -17.92 0.81 1.55
N VAL A 406 -16.85 0.88 0.75
CA VAL A 406 -16.22 2.15 0.37
C VAL A 406 -17.21 3.08 -0.34
N LEU A 407 -18.12 2.50 -1.14
CA LEU A 407 -19.16 3.25 -1.86
C LEU A 407 -20.12 3.98 -0.91
N ALA A 408 -20.40 3.44 0.29
CA ALA A 408 -21.20 4.13 1.31
C ALA A 408 -20.47 5.35 1.87
N HIS A 409 -19.17 5.23 2.12
CA HIS A 409 -18.36 6.36 2.59
C HIS A 409 -18.23 7.45 1.52
N GLU A 410 -18.09 7.06 0.25
CA GLU A 410 -18.08 7.99 -0.88
C GLU A 410 -19.43 8.71 -1.01
N ALA A 411 -20.54 7.98 -0.92
CA ALA A 411 -21.88 8.57 -0.94
C ALA A 411 -22.08 9.57 0.21
N SER A 412 -21.61 9.23 1.41
CA SER A 412 -21.69 10.10 2.59
C SER A 412 -20.88 11.40 2.41
N LEU A 413 -19.68 11.32 1.81
CA LEU A 413 -18.87 12.51 1.49
C LEU A 413 -19.55 13.37 0.40
N LYS A 414 -20.06 12.77 -0.67
CA LYS A 414 -20.78 13.47 -1.74
C LYS A 414 -22.09 14.11 -1.22
N LEU A 415 -22.76 13.44 -0.27
CA LEU A 415 -23.92 13.98 0.40
C LEU A 415 -23.53 15.23 1.23
N ALA A 416 -22.41 15.20 1.95
CA ALA A 416 -21.89 16.35 2.67
C ALA A 416 -21.54 17.50 1.70
N LYS A 417 -20.88 17.22 0.57
CA LYS A 417 -20.60 18.21 -0.48
C LYS A 417 -21.88 18.80 -1.10
N ALA A 418 -22.93 17.99 -1.30
CA ALA A 418 -24.22 18.50 -1.79
C ALA A 418 -24.89 19.47 -0.80
N ASN A 419 -24.79 19.21 0.52
CA ASN A 419 -25.23 20.14 1.55
C ASN A 419 -24.37 21.41 1.59
N PHE A 420 -23.06 21.30 1.39
CA PHE A 420 -22.16 22.43 1.26
C PHE A 420 -22.57 23.35 0.09
N TYR A 421 -22.82 22.81 -1.09
CA TYR A 421 -23.31 23.57 -2.25
C TYR A 421 -24.68 24.19 -2.03
N LYS A 422 -25.54 23.53 -1.26
CA LYS A 422 -26.83 24.06 -0.82
C LYS A 422 -26.68 25.18 0.23
N LYS A 423 -25.45 25.39 0.77
CA LYS A 423 -25.10 26.34 1.84
C LYS A 423 -25.61 25.94 3.22
N ASP A 424 -25.89 24.68 3.43
CA ASP A 424 -26.26 24.11 4.72
C ASP A 424 -25.00 23.66 5.48
N PHE A 425 -24.19 24.64 5.87
CA PHE A 425 -22.85 24.41 6.42
C PHE A 425 -22.86 23.70 7.78
N ASP A 426 -23.85 23.98 8.62
CA ASP A 426 -23.93 23.35 9.95
C ASP A 426 -24.21 21.86 9.83
N TRP A 427 -25.10 21.48 8.89
CA TRP A 427 -25.36 20.09 8.59
C TRP A 427 -24.15 19.39 7.95
N THR A 428 -23.47 20.07 7.05
CA THR A 428 -22.22 19.58 6.46
C THR A 428 -21.17 19.27 7.52
N LEU A 429 -20.95 20.18 8.49
CA LEU A 429 -20.00 19.98 9.58
C LEU A 429 -20.31 18.72 10.41
N GLN A 430 -21.58 18.46 10.69
CA GLN A 430 -21.98 17.24 11.42
C GLN A 430 -21.66 15.96 10.64
N GLN A 431 -21.88 15.97 9.32
CA GLN A 431 -21.64 14.81 8.47
C GLN A 431 -20.16 14.50 8.32
N VAL A 432 -19.35 15.49 7.97
CA VAL A 432 -17.91 15.30 7.79
C VAL A 432 -17.19 14.95 9.08
N LYS A 433 -17.71 15.33 10.25
CA LYS A 433 -17.15 14.96 11.54
C LYS A 433 -17.09 13.44 11.75
N ASN A 434 -18.09 12.72 11.28
CA ASN A 434 -18.14 11.26 11.35
C ASN A 434 -17.19 10.61 10.32
N LEU A 435 -17.02 11.23 9.16
CA LEU A 435 -16.19 10.71 8.06
C LEU A 435 -14.67 10.83 8.31
N LYS A 436 -14.23 11.72 9.20
CA LYS A 436 -12.82 11.83 9.62
C LYS A 436 -12.23 10.53 10.15
N GLN A 437 -13.04 9.58 10.57
CA GLN A 437 -12.64 8.27 11.07
C GLN A 437 -12.87 7.16 10.04
N SER A 438 -13.06 7.51 8.77
CA SER A 438 -13.23 6.54 7.68
C SER A 438 -12.00 5.64 7.53
N SER A 439 -12.24 4.37 7.18
CA SER A 439 -11.18 3.42 6.84
C SER A 439 -10.44 3.77 5.53
N SER A 440 -11.06 4.58 4.67
CA SER A 440 -10.43 5.16 3.49
C SER A 440 -9.73 6.47 3.85
N LEU A 441 -8.40 6.48 3.78
CA LEU A 441 -7.59 7.67 4.07
C LEU A 441 -7.95 8.84 3.14
N LEU A 442 -8.26 8.58 1.86
CA LEU A 442 -8.66 9.60 0.91
C LEU A 442 -9.96 10.30 1.34
N ILE A 443 -10.98 9.52 1.66
CA ILE A 443 -12.27 10.07 2.12
C ILE A 443 -12.13 10.81 3.45
N ALA A 444 -11.29 10.29 4.37
CA ALA A 444 -11.01 10.95 5.63
C ALA A 444 -10.33 12.32 5.44
N ASN A 445 -9.34 12.39 4.54
CA ASN A 445 -8.65 13.65 4.20
C ASN A 445 -9.59 14.67 3.57
N ASP A 446 -10.40 14.28 2.57
CA ASP A 446 -11.38 15.15 1.95
C ASP A 446 -12.42 15.67 2.97
N ALA A 447 -12.82 14.82 3.93
CA ALA A 447 -13.73 15.21 4.99
C ALA A 447 -13.07 16.20 5.98
N VAL A 448 -11.78 16.03 6.28
CA VAL A 448 -11.01 16.99 7.11
C VAL A 448 -10.88 18.32 6.39
N GLU A 449 -10.51 18.33 5.10
CA GLU A 449 -10.39 19.55 4.29
C GLU A 449 -11.72 20.32 4.29
N LEU A 450 -12.83 19.65 3.97
CA LEU A 450 -14.15 20.29 3.96
C LEU A 450 -14.58 20.80 5.36
N PHE A 451 -14.19 20.07 6.42
CA PHE A 451 -14.46 20.50 7.79
C PHE A 451 -13.69 21.78 8.13
N LEU A 452 -12.37 21.82 7.85
CA LEU A 452 -11.53 22.97 8.12
C LEU A 452 -11.98 24.19 7.29
N LEU A 453 -12.22 24.01 6.00
CA LEU A 453 -12.78 25.05 5.13
C LEU A 453 -14.01 25.74 5.75
N ILE A 454 -14.96 24.94 6.25
CA ILE A 454 -16.19 25.53 6.85
C ILE A 454 -15.89 26.13 8.22
N GLN A 455 -15.14 25.43 9.06
CA GLN A 455 -14.87 25.86 10.43
C GLN A 455 -14.11 27.18 10.45
N ASP A 456 -13.01 27.29 9.72
CA ASP A 456 -12.12 28.44 9.73
C ASP A 456 -12.82 29.68 9.13
N ASN A 457 -13.66 29.46 8.13
CA ASN A 457 -14.45 30.53 7.48
C ASN A 457 -15.82 30.77 8.15
N SER A 458 -16.05 30.28 9.38
CA SER A 458 -17.27 30.52 10.16
C SER A 458 -17.01 31.30 11.45
N ILE A 459 -15.75 31.52 11.82
CA ILE A 459 -15.40 32.12 13.13
C ILE A 459 -15.64 33.63 13.12
N GLU A 460 -15.21 34.32 12.08
CA GLU A 460 -15.25 35.78 12.00
C GLU A 460 -16.48 36.33 11.27
N ASP A 461 -17.12 35.52 10.40
CA ASP A 461 -18.31 35.88 9.63
C ASP A 461 -19.51 34.99 10.00
N SER A 462 -20.38 35.50 10.86
CA SER A 462 -21.60 34.80 11.26
C SER A 462 -22.58 34.56 10.10
N LEU A 463 -22.52 35.38 9.05
CA LEU A 463 -23.33 35.25 7.83
C LEU A 463 -22.65 34.36 6.77
N ARG A 464 -21.36 34.07 6.94
CA ARG A 464 -20.56 33.22 6.05
C ARG A 464 -20.65 33.66 4.60
N VAL A 465 -20.59 34.97 4.33
CA VAL A 465 -20.78 35.53 3.00
C VAL A 465 -19.70 35.09 2.04
N ALA A 466 -18.44 35.13 2.48
CA ALA A 466 -17.30 34.67 1.67
C ALA A 466 -17.39 33.16 1.38
N LEU A 467 -17.72 32.35 2.39
CA LEU A 467 -17.90 30.90 2.25
C LEU A 467 -19.05 30.54 1.29
N GLN A 468 -20.17 31.31 1.34
CA GLN A 468 -21.27 31.12 0.39
C GLN A 468 -20.87 31.44 -1.06
N ALA A 469 -20.03 32.46 -1.25
CA ALA A 469 -19.50 32.80 -2.57
C ALA A 469 -18.54 31.70 -3.05
N TYR A 470 -17.70 31.19 -2.16
CA TYR A 470 -16.78 30.08 -2.45
C TYR A 470 -17.55 28.80 -2.83
N ALA A 471 -18.55 28.40 -2.06
CA ALA A 471 -19.36 27.22 -2.36
C ALA A 471 -20.04 27.31 -3.74
N LYS A 472 -20.44 28.52 -4.16
CA LYS A 472 -20.97 28.77 -5.51
C LYS A 472 -19.89 28.62 -6.58
N ALA A 473 -18.70 29.16 -6.36
CA ALA A 473 -17.59 29.08 -7.30
C ALA A 473 -17.10 27.61 -7.45
N ASP A 474 -17.03 26.87 -6.34
CA ASP A 474 -16.66 25.45 -6.34
C ASP A 474 -17.72 24.59 -7.07
N LEU A 475 -19.01 24.89 -6.89
CA LEU A 475 -20.09 24.25 -7.67
C LEU A 475 -19.93 24.52 -9.18
N GLN A 476 -19.52 25.71 -9.58
CA GLN A 476 -19.25 26.00 -10.99
C GLN A 476 -18.09 25.15 -11.55
N LEU A 477 -17.04 24.89 -10.74
CA LEU A 477 -15.99 23.93 -11.13
C LEU A 477 -16.55 22.51 -11.27
N TYR A 478 -17.36 22.07 -10.33
CA TYR A 478 -18.04 20.77 -10.40
C TYR A 478 -18.88 20.64 -11.68
N GLN A 479 -19.56 21.73 -12.09
CA GLN A 479 -20.33 21.81 -13.33
C GLN A 479 -19.46 21.96 -14.60
N LYS A 480 -18.11 21.90 -14.52
CA LYS A 480 -17.18 22.11 -15.62
C LYS A 480 -17.25 23.54 -16.24
N LYS A 481 -17.82 24.52 -15.54
CA LYS A 481 -17.89 25.93 -15.94
C LYS A 481 -16.63 26.70 -15.49
N ASN A 482 -15.47 26.23 -15.97
CA ASN A 482 -14.16 26.65 -15.45
C ASN A 482 -13.92 28.18 -15.57
N GLU A 483 -14.37 28.85 -16.64
CA GLU A 483 -14.19 30.30 -16.81
C GLU A 483 -15.05 31.09 -15.82
N GLU A 484 -16.31 30.66 -15.62
CA GLU A 484 -17.23 31.29 -14.66
C GLU A 484 -16.73 31.09 -13.23
N ALA A 485 -16.25 29.88 -12.90
CA ALA A 485 -15.66 29.59 -11.61
C ALA A 485 -14.43 30.46 -11.33
N LEU A 486 -13.51 30.59 -12.30
CA LEU A 486 -12.34 31.45 -12.19
C LEU A 486 -12.71 32.90 -11.90
N GLN A 487 -13.69 33.46 -12.62
CA GLN A 487 -14.16 34.82 -12.36
C GLN A 487 -14.80 34.99 -10.99
N SER A 488 -15.54 33.96 -10.54
CA SER A 488 -16.12 33.94 -9.21
C SER A 488 -15.04 33.91 -8.12
N PHE A 489 -14.01 33.09 -8.24
CA PHE A 489 -12.88 33.03 -7.28
C PHE A 489 -12.06 34.34 -7.30
N LEU A 490 -11.79 34.95 -8.47
CA LEU A 490 -11.11 36.24 -8.55
C LEU A 490 -11.93 37.34 -7.84
N THR A 491 -13.26 37.31 -7.96
CA THR A 491 -14.14 38.23 -7.25
C THR A 491 -14.09 38.05 -5.74
N ILE A 492 -13.92 36.82 -5.27
CA ILE A 492 -13.74 36.52 -3.82
C ILE A 492 -12.44 37.17 -3.34
N LEU A 493 -11.31 36.98 -4.04
CA LEU A 493 -10.04 37.61 -3.68
C LEU A 493 -10.09 39.13 -3.62
N GLU A 494 -10.89 39.75 -4.49
CA GLU A 494 -11.05 41.19 -4.49
C GLU A 494 -11.89 41.70 -3.30
N LYS A 495 -13.01 41.02 -3.01
CA LYS A 495 -14.00 41.46 -2.03
C LYS A 495 -13.70 41.03 -0.60
N HIS A 496 -13.02 39.91 -0.43
CA HIS A 496 -12.75 39.25 0.85
C HIS A 496 -11.25 39.15 1.14
N LYS A 497 -10.49 40.14 0.69
CA LYS A 497 -9.05 40.22 0.92
C LYS A 497 -8.74 40.32 2.41
N GLY A 498 -7.83 39.47 2.88
CA GLY A 498 -7.43 39.39 4.28
C GLY A 498 -8.38 38.58 5.18
N GLU A 499 -9.47 38.06 4.61
CA GLU A 499 -10.31 37.07 5.32
C GLU A 499 -9.73 35.65 5.20
N SER A 500 -10.13 34.73 6.09
CA SER A 500 -9.62 33.36 6.14
C SER A 500 -9.81 32.57 4.83
N ILE A 501 -10.82 32.91 4.01
CA ILE A 501 -11.10 32.25 2.73
C ILE A 501 -10.06 32.55 1.63
N GLU A 502 -9.09 33.44 1.89
CA GLU A 502 -8.16 33.92 0.85
C GLU A 502 -7.22 32.82 0.36
N ASP A 503 -6.63 32.03 1.25
CA ASP A 503 -5.65 30.98 0.91
C ASP A 503 -6.30 29.82 0.14
N GLU A 504 -7.49 29.34 0.54
CA GLU A 504 -8.24 28.35 -0.23
C GLU A 504 -8.58 28.85 -1.62
N THR A 505 -8.97 30.14 -1.71
CA THR A 505 -9.31 30.75 -3.00
C THR A 505 -8.09 30.88 -3.90
N LEU A 506 -6.92 31.25 -3.36
CA LEU A 506 -5.65 31.29 -4.07
C LEU A 506 -5.26 29.91 -4.62
N LEU A 507 -5.41 28.87 -3.79
CA LEU A 507 -5.14 27.48 -4.20
C LEU A 507 -6.02 27.08 -5.39
N LYS A 508 -7.34 27.27 -5.29
CA LYS A 508 -8.26 26.92 -6.39
C LYS A 508 -7.97 27.67 -7.69
N ILE A 509 -7.59 28.94 -7.61
CA ILE A 509 -7.19 29.70 -8.81
C ILE A 509 -5.88 29.15 -9.39
N ALA A 510 -4.91 28.83 -8.54
CA ALA A 510 -3.66 28.22 -8.99
C ALA A 510 -3.91 26.88 -9.71
N ASP A 511 -4.77 26.04 -9.16
CA ASP A 511 -5.16 24.76 -9.75
C ASP A 511 -5.86 24.91 -11.10
N ILE A 512 -6.76 25.90 -11.23
CA ILE A 512 -7.42 26.21 -12.52
C ILE A 512 -6.38 26.62 -13.57
N TYR A 513 -5.42 27.48 -13.22
CA TYR A 513 -4.36 27.85 -14.16
C TYR A 513 -3.42 26.71 -14.48
N TYR A 514 -3.13 25.82 -13.50
CA TYR A 514 -2.34 24.62 -13.72
C TYR A 514 -3.02 23.69 -14.74
N GLN A 515 -4.33 23.44 -14.60
CA GLN A 515 -5.12 22.64 -15.54
C GLN A 515 -5.18 23.27 -16.94
N LYS A 516 -5.24 24.60 -17.01
CA LYS A 516 -5.17 25.37 -18.27
C LYS A 516 -3.76 25.40 -18.87
N LYS A 517 -2.76 24.79 -18.22
CA LYS A 517 -1.33 24.80 -18.59
C LYS A 517 -0.71 26.23 -18.61
N ASP A 518 -1.34 27.20 -17.95
CA ASP A 518 -0.76 28.53 -17.71
C ASP A 518 0.08 28.50 -16.43
N TYR A 519 1.20 27.78 -16.52
CA TYR A 519 2.07 27.49 -15.39
C TYR A 519 2.63 28.74 -14.70
N LEU A 520 2.86 29.82 -15.45
CA LEU A 520 3.40 31.04 -14.86
C LEU A 520 2.38 31.73 -13.96
N LYS A 521 1.11 31.73 -14.36
CA LYS A 521 0.05 32.24 -13.49
C LYS A 521 -0.19 31.34 -12.30
N ALA A 522 -0.23 30.00 -12.49
CA ALA A 522 -0.34 29.06 -11.39
C ALA A 522 0.76 29.33 -10.32
N LEU A 523 2.02 29.43 -10.75
CA LEU A 523 3.14 29.77 -9.87
C LEU A 523 2.95 31.09 -9.13
N SER A 524 2.36 32.12 -9.76
CA SER A 524 2.15 33.41 -9.09
C SER A 524 1.16 33.31 -7.92
N TYR A 525 0.13 32.46 -8.05
CA TYR A 525 -0.84 32.24 -6.98
C TYR A 525 -0.30 31.30 -5.88
N TYR A 526 0.43 30.25 -6.23
CA TYR A 526 1.15 29.43 -5.24
C TYR A 526 2.18 30.27 -4.47
N GLN A 527 2.93 31.15 -5.16
CA GLN A 527 3.88 32.04 -4.51
C GLN A 527 3.20 32.99 -3.51
N ASN A 528 2.00 33.47 -3.85
CA ASN A 528 1.21 34.29 -2.92
C ASN A 528 0.86 33.55 -1.64
N ILE A 529 0.49 32.26 -1.72
CA ILE A 529 0.28 31.41 -0.54
C ILE A 529 1.56 31.33 0.29
N LEU A 530 2.70 31.03 -0.36
CA LEU A 530 3.99 30.87 0.31
C LEU A 530 4.49 32.14 1.02
N ASP A 531 4.16 33.32 0.49
CA ASP A 531 4.62 34.60 1.01
C ASP A 531 3.71 35.14 2.14
N ASN A 532 2.38 35.01 1.97
CA ASN A 532 1.41 35.69 2.81
C ASN A 532 0.64 34.77 3.77
N HIS A 533 0.61 33.46 3.53
CA HIS A 533 -0.15 32.47 4.34
C HIS A 533 0.75 31.37 4.92
N LYS A 534 1.88 31.76 5.54
CA LYS A 534 2.96 30.86 5.98
C LYS A 534 2.56 29.80 7.01
N GLU A 535 1.50 30.02 7.75
CA GLU A 535 0.96 29.12 8.74
C GLU A 535 -0.33 28.41 8.23
N GLY A 536 -0.69 28.63 6.96
CA GLY A 536 -1.85 28.02 6.32
C GLY A 536 -1.64 26.55 6.02
N ILE A 537 -2.74 25.82 5.93
CA ILE A 537 -2.72 24.35 5.68
C ILE A 537 -2.31 24.01 4.24
N TYR A 538 -2.27 24.99 3.32
CA TYR A 538 -2.00 24.80 1.88
C TYR A 538 -0.55 25.08 1.48
N ILE A 539 0.34 25.29 2.44
CA ILE A 539 1.78 25.49 2.18
C ILE A 539 2.40 24.28 1.46
N ASP A 540 2.00 23.09 1.86
CA ASP A 540 2.52 21.85 1.34
C ASP A 540 2.17 21.68 -0.15
N GLU A 541 0.90 21.94 -0.50
CA GLU A 541 0.43 21.94 -1.87
C GLU A 541 1.17 22.99 -2.72
N ALA A 542 1.26 24.19 -2.20
CA ALA A 542 1.91 25.30 -2.92
C ALA A 542 3.40 25.01 -3.18
N LEU A 543 4.13 24.45 -2.21
CA LEU A 543 5.53 24.04 -2.36
C LEU A 543 5.67 22.92 -3.40
N PHE A 544 4.87 21.86 -3.23
CA PHE A 544 4.98 20.67 -4.07
C PHE A 544 4.63 20.97 -5.53
N PHE A 545 3.46 21.59 -5.78
CA PHE A 545 3.04 21.88 -7.14
C PHE A 545 3.91 22.95 -7.83
N SER A 546 4.44 23.90 -7.07
CA SER A 546 5.44 24.83 -7.62
C SER A 546 6.73 24.10 -8.04
N ALA A 547 7.22 23.19 -7.22
CA ALA A 547 8.40 22.38 -7.54
C ALA A 547 8.15 21.49 -8.77
N GLU A 548 6.98 20.86 -8.84
CA GLU A 548 6.56 20.03 -9.98
C GLU A 548 6.44 20.83 -11.28
N ILE A 549 5.88 22.05 -11.22
CA ILE A 549 5.82 22.95 -12.39
C ILE A 549 7.24 23.26 -12.88
N TYR A 550 8.13 23.69 -11.99
CA TYR A 550 9.51 23.99 -12.39
C TYR A 550 10.19 22.77 -12.98
N ARG A 551 10.09 21.60 -12.34
CA ARG A 551 10.77 20.38 -12.78
C ARG A 551 10.20 19.82 -14.07
N LYS A 552 8.87 19.60 -14.14
CA LYS A 552 8.23 18.84 -15.24
C LYS A 552 7.89 19.69 -16.45
N HIS A 553 7.49 20.93 -16.22
CA HIS A 553 6.92 21.76 -17.28
C HIS A 553 7.84 22.88 -17.74
N LEU A 554 8.60 23.48 -16.84
CA LEU A 554 9.55 24.52 -17.16
C LEU A 554 10.99 24.01 -17.28
N LEU A 555 11.25 22.75 -16.87
CA LEU A 555 12.56 22.09 -16.90
C LEU A 555 13.66 22.88 -16.15
N ASP A 556 13.27 23.64 -15.13
CA ASP A 556 14.12 24.49 -14.29
C ASP A 556 14.39 23.79 -12.95
N ASN A 557 15.35 22.86 -12.97
CA ASN A 557 15.72 22.06 -11.80
C ASN A 557 16.33 22.91 -10.68
N GLU A 558 16.97 24.03 -11.01
CA GLU A 558 17.58 24.95 -10.03
C GLU A 558 16.52 25.62 -9.16
N LYS A 559 15.33 25.93 -9.73
CA LYS A 559 14.21 26.46 -8.95
C LYS A 559 13.38 25.36 -8.28
N ALA A 560 13.29 24.18 -8.86
CA ALA A 560 12.57 23.06 -8.26
C ALA A 560 13.24 22.55 -6.98
N LYS A 561 14.57 22.42 -6.99
CA LYS A 561 15.36 21.83 -5.90
C LYS A 561 15.12 22.48 -4.52
N PRO A 562 15.20 23.82 -4.35
CA PRO A 562 14.99 24.46 -3.04
C PRO A 562 13.56 24.30 -2.51
N LEU A 563 12.55 24.16 -3.39
CA LEU A 563 11.18 23.93 -2.96
C LEU A 563 11.00 22.49 -2.40
N TYR A 564 11.57 21.50 -3.07
CA TYR A 564 11.59 20.13 -2.52
C TYR A 564 12.42 20.05 -1.23
N GLU A 565 13.57 20.76 -1.15
CA GLU A 565 14.38 20.83 0.06
C GLU A 565 13.58 21.39 1.23
N LYS A 566 12.87 22.50 1.01
CA LYS A 566 12.01 23.12 2.02
C LYS A 566 10.93 22.16 2.50
N MET A 567 10.26 21.46 1.58
CA MET A 567 9.28 20.42 1.92
C MET A 567 9.88 19.35 2.82
N VAL A 568 11.07 18.84 2.48
CA VAL A 568 11.73 17.76 3.24
C VAL A 568 12.19 18.22 4.62
N LEU A 569 12.63 19.46 4.77
CA LEU A 569 13.19 19.97 6.03
C LEU A 569 12.13 20.53 6.98
N GLU A 570 11.09 21.18 6.44
CA GLU A 570 10.12 21.93 7.23
C GLU A 570 8.76 21.22 7.37
N HIS A 571 8.41 20.26 6.45
CA HIS A 571 7.10 19.60 6.39
C HIS A 571 7.20 18.06 6.36
N PRO A 572 7.79 17.42 7.39
CA PRO A 572 8.01 15.96 7.39
C PRO A 572 6.71 15.14 7.46
N ASP A 573 5.61 15.73 7.94
CA ASP A 573 4.30 15.09 8.05
C ASP A 573 3.42 15.28 6.80
N SER A 574 3.93 15.96 5.76
CA SER A 574 3.21 16.22 4.52
C SER A 574 2.96 14.93 3.73
N LEU A 575 1.79 14.86 3.07
CA LEU A 575 1.47 13.80 2.11
C LEU A 575 2.48 13.78 0.93
N TYR A 576 3.07 14.92 0.62
CA TYR A 576 4.04 15.08 -0.48
C TYR A 576 5.49 14.82 -0.05
N TYR A 577 5.74 14.52 1.23
CA TYR A 577 7.08 14.35 1.78
C TYR A 577 7.90 13.29 1.05
N THR A 578 7.34 12.10 0.89
CA THR A 578 8.06 10.95 0.29
C THR A 578 8.50 11.25 -1.14
N GLU A 579 7.58 11.79 -1.96
CA GLU A 579 7.90 12.13 -3.34
C GLU A 579 8.88 13.31 -3.41
N SER A 580 8.69 14.34 -2.59
CA SER A 580 9.60 15.49 -2.50
C SER A 580 11.01 15.08 -2.10
N ARG A 581 11.13 14.19 -1.14
CA ARG A 581 12.43 13.63 -0.71
C ARG A 581 13.12 12.88 -1.84
N LYS A 582 12.38 12.06 -2.57
CA LYS A 582 12.88 11.34 -3.74
C LYS A 582 13.40 12.31 -4.80
N GLN A 583 12.60 13.30 -5.18
CA GLN A 583 12.97 14.30 -6.19
C GLN A 583 14.15 15.18 -5.73
N TYR A 584 14.17 15.60 -4.46
CA TYR A 584 15.26 16.37 -3.89
C TYR A 584 16.59 15.61 -3.98
N ARG A 585 16.61 14.32 -3.58
CA ARG A 585 17.81 13.48 -3.66
C ARG A 585 18.29 13.29 -5.09
N THR A 586 17.35 13.04 -6.02
CA THR A 586 17.65 12.94 -7.45
C THR A 586 18.29 14.23 -7.97
N LEU A 587 17.73 15.39 -7.65
CA LEU A 587 18.25 16.68 -8.10
C LEU A 587 19.55 17.10 -7.39
N ARG A 588 19.84 16.54 -6.22
CA ARG A 588 21.11 16.72 -5.52
C ARG A 588 22.23 15.87 -6.11
N GLY A 589 21.90 14.85 -6.87
CA GLY A 589 22.86 13.89 -7.46
C GLY A 589 23.27 12.79 -6.48
N ASP A 590 22.45 12.50 -5.47
CA ASP A 590 22.68 11.39 -4.58
C ASP A 590 22.55 10.08 -5.35
N THR A 591 23.61 9.31 -5.41
CA THR A 591 23.65 7.99 -6.06
C THR A 591 22.95 6.89 -5.23
N THR A 592 22.63 7.20 -3.97
CA THR A 592 21.86 6.35 -3.05
C THR A 592 20.48 6.98 -2.82
N ILE A 593 19.49 6.48 -3.51
CA ILE A 593 18.09 6.89 -3.32
C ILE A 593 17.47 6.07 -2.20
#